data_df10abaca3b18d100fb2d5d05dc35658
#
_entry.id   df10abaca3b18d100fb2d5d05dc35658
#
_cell.length_a   1.000
_cell.length_b   1.000
_cell.length_c   1.000
_cell.angle_alpha   90.00
_cell.angle_beta   90.00
_cell.angle_gamma   90.00
#
_symmetry.space_group_name_H-M   'P 1'
#
loop_
_entity.id
_entity.type
_entity.pdbx_description
1 polymer ?
#
loop_
_entity_poly.entity_id
_entity_poly.type
_entity_poly.pdbx_seq_one_letter_code
_entity_poly.pdbx_strand_id
1 'polypeptide(L)'
;MMTKSVYIHIPFCSNICAYCDFCKLFYTKKWVKPYLESLKKEIISKYRGDVIETIYIGGGTPSCLSLDELKILFNIIDIFKTDLKEFTFECNIEDINEELLEFLKNTNVNRLSIGLESTKRKNLEYLGRKYSTDFKEKIELACKYFDNINVDLIYALKTE
;
A
#
# COMPACT_ATOMS: atom_id res chain seq x y z
N MET A 1 -16.63 -18.56 -14.08
CA MET A 1 -15.56 -18.62 -13.05
C MET A 1 -15.87 -17.55 -12.03
N MET A 2 -15.96 -17.86 -10.74
CA MET A 2 -16.23 -16.86 -9.67
C MET A 2 -14.94 -16.16 -9.28
N THR A 3 -14.98 -14.83 -9.20
CA THR A 3 -13.86 -14.02 -8.74
C THR A 3 -13.82 -14.05 -7.21
N LYS A 4 -12.69 -14.49 -6.62
CA LYS A 4 -12.52 -14.54 -5.16
C LYS A 4 -11.48 -13.56 -4.65
N SER A 5 -10.62 -13.05 -5.52
CA SER A 5 -9.49 -12.19 -5.17
C SER A 5 -9.49 -10.94 -6.03
N VAL A 6 -9.17 -9.80 -5.41
CA VAL A 6 -9.06 -8.51 -6.09
C VAL A 6 -7.70 -7.90 -5.78
N TYR A 7 -7.01 -7.47 -6.82
CA TYR A 7 -5.84 -6.60 -6.73
C TYR A 7 -6.23 -5.18 -7.19
N ILE A 8 -5.93 -4.19 -6.37
CA ILE A 8 -6.13 -2.78 -6.66
C ILE A 8 -4.76 -2.11 -6.77
N HIS A 9 -4.47 -1.58 -7.95
CA HIS A 9 -3.23 -0.89 -8.22
C HIS A 9 -3.35 0.59 -7.91
N ILE A 10 -2.50 1.12 -7.03
CA ILE A 10 -2.37 2.55 -6.76
C ILE A 10 -1.02 3.00 -7.32
N PRO A 11 -0.97 3.69 -8.47
CA PRO A 11 0.30 3.91 -9.18
C PRO A 11 1.16 5.04 -8.60
N PHE A 12 0.74 5.68 -7.51
CA PHE A 12 1.41 6.86 -6.98
C PHE A 12 2.53 6.50 -6.01
N CYS A 13 3.67 7.21 -6.14
CA CYS A 13 4.80 7.14 -5.20
C CYS A 13 5.28 8.54 -4.84
N SER A 14 5.55 8.79 -3.57
CA SER A 14 6.20 10.02 -3.10
C SER A 14 7.68 10.10 -3.49
N ASN A 15 8.29 8.96 -3.82
CA ASN A 15 9.66 8.82 -4.30
C ASN A 15 9.74 7.71 -5.35
N ILE A 16 10.55 7.90 -6.41
CA ILE A 16 10.77 6.90 -7.44
C ILE A 16 12.11 6.20 -7.18
N CYS A 17 12.05 4.95 -6.77
CA CYS A 17 13.22 4.14 -6.47
C CYS A 17 13.91 3.64 -7.74
N ALA A 18 15.26 3.60 -7.73
CA ALA A 18 16.07 3.27 -8.91
C ALA A 18 15.94 1.81 -9.38
N TYR A 19 15.56 0.90 -8.49
CA TYR A 19 15.44 -0.54 -8.76
C TYR A 19 14.04 -0.97 -9.21
N CYS A 20 13.05 -0.11 -9.01
CA CYS A 20 11.65 -0.51 -9.12
C CYS A 20 11.15 -0.44 -10.57
N ASP A 21 10.67 -1.58 -11.09
CA ASP A 21 10.09 -1.71 -12.43
C ASP A 21 8.55 -1.76 -12.44
N PHE A 22 7.90 -1.57 -11.28
CA PHE A 22 6.44 -1.52 -11.24
C PHE A 22 5.89 -0.30 -11.98
N CYS A 23 4.66 -0.43 -12.49
CA CYS A 23 3.94 0.68 -13.12
C CYS A 23 3.64 1.74 -12.06
N LYS A 24 4.37 2.85 -12.10
CA LYS A 24 4.32 3.91 -11.08
C LYS A 24 4.43 5.30 -11.68
N LEU A 25 3.87 6.26 -10.96
CA LEU A 25 3.92 7.68 -11.26
C LEU A 25 4.34 8.45 -10.02
N PHE A 26 5.03 9.58 -10.22
CA PHE A 26 5.27 10.48 -9.12
C PHE A 26 3.95 11.05 -8.59
N TYR A 27 3.75 10.99 -7.25
CA TYR A 27 2.53 11.49 -6.62
C TYR A 27 2.29 12.96 -6.97
N THR A 28 1.12 13.22 -7.49
CA THR A 28 0.64 14.57 -7.78
C THR A 28 -0.86 14.63 -7.46
N LYS A 29 -1.22 15.41 -6.47
CA LYS A 29 -2.60 15.53 -5.95
C LYS A 29 -3.66 15.69 -7.05
N LYS A 30 -3.35 16.44 -8.11
CA LYS A 30 -4.28 16.67 -9.24
C LYS A 30 -4.70 15.40 -9.99
N TRP A 31 -3.88 14.33 -9.95
CA TRP A 31 -4.16 13.08 -10.65
C TRP A 31 -4.87 12.04 -9.79
N VAL A 32 -4.81 12.15 -8.45
CA VAL A 32 -5.37 11.13 -7.55
C VAL A 32 -6.89 11.03 -7.70
N LYS A 33 -7.61 12.15 -7.61
CA LYS A 33 -9.07 12.15 -7.72
C LYS A 33 -9.57 11.61 -9.07
N PRO A 34 -9.08 12.08 -10.23
CA PRO A 34 -9.45 11.52 -11.53
C PRO A 34 -9.13 10.02 -11.65
N TYR A 35 -8.01 9.57 -11.06
CA TYR A 35 -7.66 8.16 -11.03
C TYR A 35 -8.67 7.34 -10.23
N LEU A 36 -8.99 7.76 -9.01
CA LEU A 36 -9.97 7.07 -8.15
C LEU A 36 -11.36 7.04 -8.78
N GLU A 37 -11.79 8.09 -9.46
CA GLU A 37 -13.05 8.12 -10.23
C GLU A 37 -13.02 7.08 -11.37
N SER A 38 -11.89 6.94 -12.06
CA SER A 38 -11.73 5.94 -13.13
C SER A 38 -11.68 4.52 -12.56
N LEU A 39 -10.99 4.30 -11.44
CA LEU A 39 -10.98 3.04 -10.71
C LEU A 39 -12.39 2.62 -10.31
N LYS A 40 -13.20 3.55 -9.78
CA LYS A 40 -14.60 3.28 -9.43
C LYS A 40 -15.41 2.82 -10.65
N LYS A 41 -15.25 3.50 -11.78
CA LYS A 41 -15.93 3.11 -13.03
C LYS A 41 -15.50 1.72 -13.51
N GLU A 42 -14.22 1.42 -13.42
CA GLU A 42 -13.67 0.11 -13.78
C GLU A 42 -14.26 -1.00 -12.90
N ILE A 43 -14.26 -0.81 -11.57
CA ILE A 43 -14.86 -1.77 -10.63
C ILE A 43 -16.33 -2.00 -10.98
N ILE A 44 -17.14 -0.95 -11.13
CA ILE A 44 -18.56 -1.06 -11.45
C ILE A 44 -18.77 -1.81 -12.78
N SER A 45 -17.91 -1.59 -13.77
CA SER A 45 -18.05 -2.22 -15.08
C SER A 45 -17.67 -3.70 -15.10
N LYS A 46 -16.71 -4.10 -14.25
CA LYS A 46 -16.14 -5.46 -14.25
C LYS A 46 -16.70 -6.37 -13.16
N TYR A 47 -17.03 -5.83 -12.00
CA TYR A 47 -17.53 -6.60 -10.86
C TYR A 47 -18.90 -7.21 -11.15
N ARG A 48 -19.07 -8.50 -10.86
CA ARG A 48 -20.28 -9.27 -11.15
C ARG A 48 -21.07 -9.67 -9.90
N GLY A 49 -20.70 -9.14 -8.73
CA GLY A 49 -21.39 -9.42 -7.46
C GLY A 49 -20.90 -10.69 -6.74
N ASP A 50 -19.76 -11.24 -7.17
CA ASP A 50 -19.10 -12.36 -6.50
C ASP A 50 -18.68 -11.98 -5.08
N VAL A 51 -18.65 -12.95 -4.15
CA VAL A 51 -18.12 -12.71 -2.80
C VAL A 51 -16.60 -12.75 -2.84
N ILE A 52 -15.96 -11.64 -2.48
CA ILE A 52 -14.50 -11.49 -2.47
C ILE A 52 -13.94 -11.97 -1.12
N GLU A 53 -12.99 -12.89 -1.19
CA GLU A 53 -12.30 -13.47 -0.04
C GLU A 53 -10.97 -12.79 0.27
N THR A 54 -10.30 -12.21 -0.75
CA THR A 54 -9.03 -11.50 -0.56
C THR A 54 -8.98 -10.21 -1.35
N ILE A 55 -8.44 -9.16 -0.72
CA ILE A 55 -8.17 -7.86 -1.36
C ILE A 55 -6.71 -7.51 -1.12
N TYR A 56 -6.03 -7.04 -2.15
CA TYR A 56 -4.68 -6.55 -2.08
C TYR A 56 -4.60 -5.16 -2.71
N ILE A 57 -4.22 -4.15 -1.92
CA ILE A 57 -3.98 -2.79 -2.40
C ILE A 57 -2.47 -2.57 -2.43
N GLY A 58 -1.93 -2.41 -3.63
CA GLY A 58 -0.50 -2.25 -3.85
C GLY A 58 -0.18 -1.42 -5.09
N GLY A 59 1.03 -1.57 -5.61
CA GLY A 59 1.45 -0.99 -6.88
C GLY A 59 2.62 -0.03 -6.79
N GLY A 60 2.37 1.26 -6.72
CA GLY A 60 3.36 2.28 -6.38
C GLY A 60 3.56 2.31 -4.87
N THR A 61 2.80 3.13 -4.18
CA THR A 61 2.83 3.24 -2.72
C THR A 61 1.48 3.75 -2.23
N PRO A 62 0.52 2.87 -1.91
CA PRO A 62 -0.81 3.29 -1.45
C PRO A 62 -0.77 4.22 -0.23
N SER A 63 0.20 4.03 0.67
CA SER A 63 0.37 4.86 1.86
C SER A 63 0.80 6.31 1.59
N CYS A 64 1.19 6.64 0.36
CA CYS A 64 1.50 8.04 -0.01
C CYS A 64 0.24 8.91 -0.20
N LEU A 65 -0.95 8.30 -0.24
CA LEU A 65 -2.21 9.01 -0.33
C LEU A 65 -2.54 9.70 1.00
N SER A 66 -3.13 10.89 0.92
CA SER A 66 -3.67 11.56 2.11
C SER A 66 -4.85 10.77 2.70
N LEU A 67 -5.16 10.98 3.97
CA LEU A 67 -6.29 10.30 4.61
C LEU A 67 -7.63 10.55 3.89
N ASP A 68 -7.85 11.74 3.36
CA ASP A 68 -9.08 12.02 2.60
C ASP A 68 -9.12 11.25 1.28
N GLU A 69 -7.98 11.07 0.62
CA GLU A 69 -7.86 10.24 -0.59
C GLU A 69 -8.04 8.75 -0.25
N LEU A 70 -7.50 8.30 0.88
CA LEU A 70 -7.73 6.94 1.40
C LEU A 70 -9.20 6.70 1.72
N LYS A 71 -9.89 7.64 2.37
CA LYS A 71 -11.35 7.54 2.59
C LYS A 71 -12.12 7.35 1.29
N ILE A 72 -11.76 8.10 0.23
CA ILE A 72 -12.39 7.94 -1.09
C ILE A 72 -12.10 6.53 -1.64
N LEU A 73 -10.85 6.06 -1.55
CA LEU A 73 -10.46 4.73 -2.01
C LEU A 73 -11.24 3.64 -1.28
N PHE A 74 -11.32 3.69 0.05
CA PHE A 74 -12.03 2.67 0.83
C PHE A 74 -13.55 2.68 0.57
N ASN A 75 -14.17 3.85 0.40
CA ASN A 75 -15.57 3.95 -0.03
C ASN A 75 -15.82 3.34 -1.43
N ILE A 76 -14.81 3.31 -2.30
CA ILE A 76 -14.90 2.63 -3.59
C ILE A 76 -14.83 1.11 -3.39
N ILE A 77 -13.98 0.65 -2.48
CA ILE A 77 -13.79 -0.78 -2.16
C ILE A 77 -15.04 -1.38 -1.51
N ASP A 78 -15.81 -0.60 -0.78
CA ASP A 78 -17.09 -1.01 -0.17
C ASP A 78 -18.16 -1.45 -1.20
N ILE A 79 -17.91 -1.26 -2.50
CA ILE A 79 -18.76 -1.81 -3.58
C ILE A 79 -18.69 -3.35 -3.59
N PHE A 80 -17.58 -3.95 -3.16
CA PHE A 80 -17.43 -5.39 -3.13
C PHE A 80 -18.24 -6.03 -2.00
N LYS A 81 -18.96 -7.11 -2.32
CA LYS A 81 -19.45 -8.03 -1.28
C LYS A 81 -18.28 -8.86 -0.79
N THR A 82 -18.05 -8.90 0.51
CA THR A 82 -16.85 -9.51 1.06
C THR A 82 -17.15 -10.56 2.12
N ASP A 83 -16.29 -11.60 2.14
CA ASP A 83 -16.09 -12.56 3.24
C ASP A 83 -14.56 -12.70 3.40
N LEU A 84 -13.94 -11.66 3.95
CA LEU A 84 -12.49 -11.45 3.87
C LEU A 84 -11.71 -12.38 4.78
N LYS A 85 -10.83 -13.16 4.17
CA LYS A 85 -9.75 -13.92 4.81
C LYS A 85 -8.48 -13.08 4.94
N GLU A 86 -8.17 -12.29 3.90
CA GLU A 86 -7.04 -11.38 3.89
C GLU A 86 -7.39 -10.07 3.17
N PHE A 87 -7.03 -8.96 3.78
CA PHE A 87 -7.02 -7.65 3.17
C PHE A 87 -5.67 -7.00 3.42
N THR A 88 -4.80 -7.02 2.41
CA THR A 88 -3.46 -6.47 2.48
C THR A 88 -3.40 -5.03 1.98
N PHE A 89 -2.64 -4.20 2.68
CA PHE A 89 -2.33 -2.83 2.29
C PHE A 89 -0.81 -2.61 2.29
N GLU A 90 -0.25 -2.10 1.17
CA GLU A 90 1.18 -1.78 1.06
C GLU A 90 1.49 -0.40 1.63
N CYS A 91 2.58 -0.34 2.39
CA CYS A 91 3.10 0.89 2.98
C CYS A 91 4.60 1.04 2.72
N ASN A 92 5.08 2.26 2.57
CA ASN A 92 6.48 2.56 2.81
C ASN A 92 6.71 2.77 4.31
N ILE A 93 7.91 2.41 4.79
CA ILE A 93 8.27 2.61 6.20
C ILE A 93 8.20 4.10 6.60
N GLU A 94 8.50 5.01 5.67
CA GLU A 94 8.45 6.46 5.92
C GLU A 94 7.04 6.97 6.23
N ASP A 95 6.02 6.34 5.66
CA ASP A 95 4.62 6.76 5.78
C ASP A 95 3.94 6.23 7.06
N ILE A 96 4.56 5.24 7.74
CA ILE A 96 4.01 4.66 8.97
C ILE A 96 3.95 5.71 10.08
N ASN A 97 2.74 5.96 10.58
CA ASN A 97 2.42 6.81 11.71
C ASN A 97 1.10 6.37 12.36
N GLU A 98 0.79 6.89 13.55
CA GLU A 98 -0.42 6.50 14.30
C GLU A 98 -1.70 6.78 13.51
N GLU A 99 -1.79 7.92 12.86
CA GLU A 99 -2.99 8.35 12.13
C GLU A 99 -3.33 7.40 10.97
N LEU A 100 -2.33 6.99 10.19
CA LEU A 100 -2.50 6.01 9.12
C LEU A 100 -2.88 4.63 9.68
N LEU A 101 -2.17 4.17 10.73
CA LEU A 101 -2.41 2.85 11.32
C LEU A 101 -3.78 2.76 11.97
N GLU A 102 -4.20 3.79 12.69
CA GLU A 102 -5.54 3.88 13.27
C GLU A 102 -6.63 3.90 12.18
N PHE A 103 -6.42 4.68 11.12
CA PHE A 103 -7.34 4.68 9.98
C PHE A 103 -7.47 3.27 9.38
N LEU A 104 -6.36 2.61 9.05
CA LEU A 104 -6.38 1.26 8.46
C LEU A 104 -6.98 0.23 9.41
N LYS A 105 -6.70 0.30 10.71
CA LYS A 105 -7.28 -0.61 11.72
C LYS A 105 -8.79 -0.50 11.83
N ASN A 106 -9.34 0.69 11.59
CA ASN A 106 -10.80 0.94 11.58
C ASN A 106 -11.47 0.53 10.25
N THR A 107 -10.70 -0.03 9.32
CA THR A 107 -11.21 -0.68 8.11
C THR A 107 -11.12 -2.20 8.24
N ASN A 108 -11.36 -2.92 7.17
CA ASN A 108 -11.21 -4.38 7.14
C ASN A 108 -9.79 -4.85 6.80
N VAL A 109 -8.80 -3.95 6.74
CA VAL A 109 -7.39 -4.31 6.54
C VAL A 109 -6.91 -5.15 7.73
N ASN A 110 -6.34 -6.32 7.44
CA ASN A 110 -5.84 -7.24 8.46
C ASN A 110 -4.38 -7.69 8.20
N ARG A 111 -3.75 -7.17 7.14
CA ARG A 111 -2.34 -7.41 6.82
C ARG A 111 -1.68 -6.16 6.27
N LEU A 112 -0.47 -5.85 6.73
CA LEU A 112 0.39 -4.82 6.14
C LEU A 112 1.56 -5.46 5.41
N SER A 113 1.96 -4.88 4.26
CA SER A 113 3.24 -5.15 3.60
C SER A 113 4.05 -3.86 3.60
N ILE A 114 5.19 -3.87 4.29
CA ILE A 114 6.00 -2.67 4.54
C ILE A 114 7.30 -2.76 3.75
N GLY A 115 7.47 -1.86 2.78
CA GLY A 115 8.72 -1.70 2.07
C GLY A 115 9.76 -1.00 2.95
N LEU A 116 10.72 -1.77 3.49
CA LEU A 116 11.90 -1.28 4.21
C LEU A 116 13.15 -1.33 3.32
N GLU A 117 13.29 -2.39 2.55
CA GLU A 117 14.34 -2.73 1.59
C GLU A 117 15.72 -2.94 2.21
N SER A 118 16.18 -2.07 3.11
CA SER A 118 17.43 -2.22 3.86
C SER A 118 17.42 -1.39 5.13
N THR A 119 18.21 -1.83 6.12
CA THR A 119 18.49 -1.07 7.34
C THR A 119 19.79 -0.24 7.23
N LYS A 120 20.51 -0.38 6.12
CA LYS A 120 21.78 0.31 5.89
C LYS A 120 21.58 1.53 5.00
N ARG A 121 21.98 2.71 5.48
CA ARG A 121 21.88 3.97 4.75
C ARG A 121 22.49 3.88 3.33
N LYS A 122 23.70 3.33 3.23
CA LYS A 122 24.42 3.16 1.95
C LYS A 122 23.62 2.36 0.92
N ASN A 123 22.93 1.30 1.38
CA ASN A 123 22.09 0.48 0.50
C ASN A 123 20.87 1.26 0.03
N LEU A 124 20.18 2.01 0.92
CA LEU A 124 19.02 2.81 0.58
C LEU A 124 19.38 3.94 -0.39
N GLU A 125 20.53 4.62 -0.17
CA GLU A 125 21.04 5.63 -1.11
C GLU A 125 21.29 5.02 -2.52
N TYR A 126 21.88 3.81 -2.58
CA TYR A 126 22.09 3.09 -3.84
C TYR A 126 20.75 2.72 -4.52
N LEU A 127 19.76 2.35 -3.75
CA LEU A 127 18.41 2.03 -4.23
C LEU A 127 17.57 3.28 -4.57
N GLY A 128 18.08 4.48 -4.30
CA GLY A 128 17.34 5.74 -4.50
C GLY A 128 16.18 5.92 -3.52
N ARG A 129 16.27 5.31 -2.31
CA ARG A 129 15.28 5.45 -1.24
C ARG A 129 15.71 6.44 -0.17
N LYS A 130 14.72 7.03 0.50
CA LYS A 130 14.99 7.82 1.70
C LYS A 130 15.40 6.89 2.85
N TYR A 131 16.33 7.34 3.67
CA TYR A 131 16.72 6.62 4.88
C TYR A 131 15.88 7.10 6.07
N SER A 132 15.17 6.17 6.69
CA SER A 132 14.46 6.40 7.95
C SER A 132 15.34 5.92 9.10
N THR A 133 15.65 6.80 10.04
CA THR A 133 16.42 6.47 11.24
C THR A 133 15.57 5.78 12.31
N ASP A 134 14.27 5.97 12.24
CA ASP A 134 13.23 5.52 13.18
C ASP A 134 12.46 4.28 12.68
N PHE A 135 13.06 3.51 11.75
CA PHE A 135 12.37 2.36 11.16
C PHE A 135 11.97 1.29 12.19
N LYS A 136 12.77 1.12 13.27
CA LYS A 136 12.47 0.15 14.33
C LYS A 136 11.21 0.57 15.10
N GLU A 137 11.18 1.81 15.54
CA GLU A 137 10.04 2.40 16.25
C GLU A 137 8.77 2.35 15.41
N LYS A 138 8.88 2.55 14.10
CA LYS A 138 7.76 2.47 13.16
C LYS A 138 7.25 1.04 12.96
N ILE A 139 8.14 0.05 12.88
CA ILE A 139 7.75 -1.36 12.87
C ILE A 139 7.09 -1.75 14.20
N GLU A 140 7.68 -1.37 15.33
CA GLU A 140 7.10 -1.61 16.66
C GLU A 140 5.72 -0.94 16.81
N LEU A 141 5.57 0.27 16.25
CA LEU A 141 4.28 0.95 16.22
C LEU A 141 3.26 0.15 15.38
N ALA A 142 3.63 -0.28 14.17
CA ALA A 142 2.76 -1.08 13.32
C ALA A 142 2.32 -2.38 13.99
N CYS A 143 3.23 -3.05 14.73
CA CYS A 143 2.94 -4.27 15.50
C CYS A 143 1.91 -4.05 16.64
N LYS A 144 1.69 -2.82 17.10
CA LYS A 144 0.63 -2.53 18.08
C LYS A 144 -0.78 -2.55 17.47
N TYR A 145 -0.86 -2.35 16.16
CA TYR A 145 -2.13 -2.27 15.42
C TYR A 145 -2.43 -3.55 14.63
N PHE A 146 -1.41 -4.23 14.11
CA PHE A 146 -1.55 -5.39 13.21
C PHE A 146 -0.71 -6.57 13.66
N ASP A 147 -1.32 -7.75 13.69
CA ASP A 147 -0.64 -9.02 14.01
C ASP A 147 0.01 -9.67 12.77
N ASN A 148 -0.44 -9.30 11.56
CA ASN A 148 0.07 -9.84 10.30
C ASN A 148 0.79 -8.75 9.52
N ILE A 149 2.13 -8.76 9.61
CA ILE A 149 3.00 -7.78 8.97
C ILE A 149 4.08 -8.52 8.16
N ASN A 150 4.20 -8.14 6.89
CA ASN A 150 5.33 -8.47 6.04
C ASN A 150 6.28 -7.27 5.95
N VAL A 151 7.58 -7.53 5.93
CA VAL A 151 8.60 -6.50 5.71
C VAL A 151 9.48 -6.93 4.53
N ASP A 152 9.50 -6.11 3.50
CA ASP A 152 10.27 -6.37 2.29
C ASP A 152 11.72 -5.93 2.45
N LEU A 153 12.66 -6.81 2.09
CA LEU A 153 14.09 -6.60 2.14
C LEU A 153 14.75 -6.97 0.81
N ILE A 154 15.69 -6.15 0.36
CA ILE A 154 16.55 -6.43 -0.80
C ILE A 154 17.95 -6.78 -0.30
N TYR A 155 18.49 -7.88 -0.79
CA TYR A 155 19.83 -8.38 -0.45
C TYR A 155 20.68 -8.58 -1.71
N ALA A 156 21.96 -8.91 -1.51
CA ALA A 156 22.95 -9.07 -2.58
C ALA A 156 23.18 -7.78 -3.41
N LEU A 157 23.16 -6.65 -2.74
CA LEU A 157 23.46 -5.37 -3.37
C LEU A 157 24.97 -5.19 -3.54
N LYS A 158 25.40 -4.51 -4.63
CA LYS A 158 26.83 -4.19 -4.87
C LYS A 158 27.50 -3.39 -3.75
N THR A 159 26.70 -2.85 -2.84
CA THR A 159 27.13 -2.06 -1.67
C THR A 159 27.34 -2.90 -0.41
N GLU A 160 27.06 -4.18 -0.46
CA GLU A 160 27.27 -5.14 0.66
C GLU A 160 28.67 -5.70 0.71
#